data_4fd5923b53847311a383ffadb290b8cb
#
_entry.id   4fd5923b53847311a383ffadb290b8cb
#
_cell.length_a   1.000
_cell.length_b   1.000
_cell.length_c   1.000
_cell.angle_alpha   90.00
_cell.angle_beta   90.00
_cell.angle_gamma   90.00
#
_symmetry.space_group_name_H-M   'P 1'
#
loop_
_entity.id
_entity.type
_entity.pdbx_description
1 polymer ?
#
loop_
_entity_poly.entity_id
_entity_poly.type
_entity_poly.pdbx_seq_one_letter_code
_entity_poly.pdbx_strand_id
1 'polypeptide(L)'
;MSIEPKKSKLLGFIIGAILIIGGIYAVFFIDWGKDKPPEPPLVRPLKMIQIGETSLPAVREYSGKVTAKDTVVMAFQVEGQIIEFSVLKGEEVKKGDLLAKLDERDYKNRHDAAKAEFDQTKAQLERVQKAVESGAVSKTDLTNAQAAFERAEANLEIAQKALDDTILKSPYDAVISDTFVENFQNVQAKQNIVGVQNIQSI
;
A
#
# COMPACT_ATOMS: atom_id res chain seq x y z
N MET A 1 -104.84 -42.73 -84.89
CA MET A 1 -103.44 -42.75 -85.08
C MET A 1 -102.88 -41.45 -84.47
N SER A 2 -102.36 -41.49 -83.36
CA SER A 2 -101.84 -40.26 -82.79
C SER A 2 -100.78 -40.58 -81.75
N ILE A 3 -99.74 -39.97 -82.00
CA ILE A 3 -98.59 -40.01 -81.11
C ILE A 3 -98.41 -38.67 -80.47
N GLU A 4 -98.41 -38.64 -79.22
CA GLU A 4 -97.65 -37.72 -78.32
C GLU A 4 -98.27 -37.78 -76.93
N PRO A 5 -97.63 -37.76 -75.83
CA PRO A 5 -96.58 -36.82 -75.46
C PRO A 5 -95.53 -37.43 -74.51
N LYS A 6 -94.28 -37.33 -74.88
CA LYS A 6 -93.20 -37.73 -74.02
C LYS A 6 -92.23 -36.59 -73.65
N LYS A 7 -92.56 -35.35 -74.14
CA LYS A 7 -91.59 -34.18 -73.92
C LYS A 7 -91.84 -33.38 -72.63
N SER A 8 -93.02 -33.47 -71.99
CA SER A 8 -93.26 -32.66 -70.76
C SER A 8 -92.60 -33.19 -69.54
N LYS A 9 -92.46 -34.51 -69.43
CA LYS A 9 -91.80 -35.10 -68.24
C LYS A 9 -90.31 -34.90 -68.25
N LEU A 10 -89.71 -34.80 -69.38
CA LEU A 10 -88.23 -34.53 -69.47
C LEU A 10 -87.87 -33.12 -69.12
N LEU A 11 -88.77 -32.18 -69.52
CA LEU A 11 -88.54 -30.76 -69.17
C LEU A 11 -88.64 -30.50 -67.67
N GLY A 12 -89.61 -31.20 -66.99
CA GLY A 12 -89.74 -31.13 -65.48
C GLY A 12 -88.51 -31.68 -64.75
N PHE A 13 -87.90 -32.78 -65.30
CA PHE A 13 -86.73 -33.37 -64.75
C PHE A 13 -85.48 -32.45 -64.91
N ILE A 14 -85.40 -31.79 -66.02
CA ILE A 14 -84.28 -30.85 -66.31
C ILE A 14 -84.41 -29.60 -65.39
N ILE A 15 -85.56 -29.06 -65.24
CA ILE A 15 -85.85 -27.92 -64.35
C ILE A 15 -85.53 -28.29 -62.86
N GLY A 16 -85.98 -29.49 -62.43
CA GLY A 16 -85.70 -30.00 -61.09
C GLY A 16 -84.21 -30.22 -60.83
N ALA A 17 -83.51 -30.74 -61.83
CA ALA A 17 -82.02 -30.95 -61.74
C ALA A 17 -81.28 -29.60 -61.61
N ILE A 18 -81.75 -28.60 -62.42
CA ILE A 18 -81.13 -27.26 -62.35
C ILE A 18 -81.36 -26.56 -60.99
N LEU A 19 -82.60 -26.73 -60.43
CA LEU A 19 -82.87 -26.18 -59.11
C LEU A 19 -82.12 -26.87 -57.97
N ILE A 20 -81.92 -28.19 -58.10
CA ILE A 20 -81.10 -28.94 -57.10
C ILE A 20 -79.64 -28.57 -57.24
N ILE A 21 -79.10 -28.46 -58.42
CA ILE A 21 -77.70 -28.05 -58.68
C ILE A 21 -77.48 -26.59 -58.24
N GLY A 22 -78.45 -25.69 -58.53
CA GLY A 22 -78.46 -24.31 -58.07
C GLY A 22 -78.47 -24.18 -56.55
N GLY A 23 -79.35 -25.04 -55.91
CA GLY A 23 -79.39 -25.09 -54.42
C GLY A 23 -78.11 -25.57 -53.78
N ILE A 24 -77.52 -26.62 -54.36
CA ILE A 24 -76.23 -27.13 -53.86
C ILE A 24 -75.13 -26.09 -54.06
N TYR A 25 -75.19 -25.38 -55.20
CA TYR A 25 -74.21 -24.32 -55.48
C TYR A 25 -74.38 -23.12 -54.54
N ALA A 26 -75.58 -22.76 -54.23
CA ALA A 26 -75.93 -21.68 -53.28
C ALA A 26 -75.49 -22.03 -51.86
N VAL A 27 -75.68 -23.25 -51.41
CA VAL A 27 -75.28 -23.70 -50.06
C VAL A 27 -73.75 -23.78 -49.98
N PHE A 28 -73.05 -24.27 -51.07
CA PHE A 28 -71.64 -24.36 -51.09
C PHE A 28 -70.97 -23.00 -51.17
N PHE A 29 -71.56 -22.02 -51.87
CA PHE A 29 -71.02 -20.68 -52.04
C PHE A 29 -71.33 -19.78 -50.82
N ILE A 30 -72.44 -19.99 -50.09
CA ILE A 30 -72.74 -19.23 -48.90
C ILE A 30 -71.84 -19.61 -47.70
N ASP A 31 -71.40 -20.84 -47.66
CA ASP A 31 -70.57 -21.28 -46.54
C ASP A 31 -69.04 -20.95 -46.73
N TRP A 32 -68.66 -20.58 -47.98
CA TRP A 32 -67.26 -20.23 -48.27
C TRP A 32 -66.91 -18.78 -47.97
N GLY A 33 -67.87 -17.97 -47.58
CA GLY A 33 -67.70 -16.53 -47.28
C GLY A 33 -67.74 -16.19 -45.80
N LYS A 34 -67.71 -17.16 -44.90
CA LYS A 34 -67.57 -16.86 -43.47
C LYS A 34 -66.07 -16.67 -43.20
N ASP A 35 -65.63 -15.44 -43.30
CA ASP A 35 -64.36 -15.03 -42.75
C ASP A 35 -64.21 -15.53 -41.33
N LYS A 36 -63.31 -16.48 -41.09
CA LYS A 36 -62.99 -16.84 -39.74
C LYS A 36 -62.62 -15.54 -39.01
N PRO A 37 -63.22 -15.25 -37.84
CA PRO A 37 -62.76 -14.10 -37.08
C PRO A 37 -61.26 -14.19 -36.90
N PRO A 38 -60.51 -13.10 -37.06
CA PRO A 38 -59.08 -13.13 -36.92
C PRO A 38 -58.76 -13.73 -35.54
N GLU A 39 -57.97 -14.80 -35.56
CA GLU A 39 -57.49 -15.37 -34.30
C GLU A 39 -56.87 -14.23 -33.48
N PRO A 40 -57.27 -14.07 -32.23
CA PRO A 40 -56.66 -13.03 -31.40
C PRO A 40 -55.15 -13.22 -31.42
N PRO A 41 -54.36 -12.15 -31.60
CA PRO A 41 -52.92 -12.29 -31.63
C PRO A 41 -52.47 -13.07 -30.40
N LEU A 42 -51.66 -14.10 -30.63
CA LEU A 42 -51.03 -14.87 -29.56
C LEU A 42 -50.19 -13.90 -28.72
N VAL A 43 -50.82 -13.27 -27.74
CA VAL A 43 -50.15 -12.47 -26.76
C VAL A 43 -49.38 -13.44 -25.88
N ARG A 44 -48.12 -13.67 -26.24
CA ARG A 44 -47.21 -14.37 -25.34
C ARG A 44 -47.03 -13.45 -24.12
N PRO A 45 -47.41 -13.88 -22.91
CA PRO A 45 -47.10 -13.10 -21.73
C PRO A 45 -45.60 -13.01 -21.63
N LEU A 46 -45.02 -11.88 -22.00
CA LEU A 46 -43.63 -11.57 -21.68
C LEU A 46 -43.56 -11.39 -20.17
N LYS A 47 -42.86 -12.27 -19.52
CA LYS A 47 -42.52 -12.11 -18.10
C LYS A 47 -41.63 -10.88 -18.01
N MET A 48 -42.23 -9.71 -17.88
CA MET A 48 -41.46 -8.50 -17.58
C MET A 48 -41.02 -8.60 -16.13
N ILE A 49 -39.73 -8.79 -15.96
CA ILE A 49 -39.10 -8.53 -14.68
C ILE A 49 -38.99 -7.01 -14.62
N GLN A 50 -39.80 -6.38 -13.81
CA GLN A 50 -39.60 -4.98 -13.47
C GLN A 50 -38.28 -4.92 -12.71
N ILE A 51 -37.24 -4.51 -13.39
CA ILE A 51 -36.00 -4.14 -12.77
C ILE A 51 -36.35 -2.87 -12.01
N GLY A 52 -36.75 -3.03 -10.75
CA GLY A 52 -36.82 -1.91 -9.83
C GLY A 52 -35.43 -1.29 -9.81
N GLU A 53 -35.38 0.00 -9.70
CA GLU A 53 -34.13 0.72 -9.35
C GLU A 53 -33.69 0.23 -7.96
N THR A 54 -33.25 -1.00 -7.86
CA THR A 54 -32.39 -1.39 -6.78
C THR A 54 -31.06 -0.74 -7.11
N SER A 55 -30.93 0.51 -6.76
CA SER A 55 -29.62 1.12 -6.60
C SER A 55 -28.94 0.39 -5.45
N LEU A 56 -28.53 -0.83 -5.70
CA LEU A 56 -27.49 -1.42 -4.87
C LEU A 56 -26.34 -0.42 -4.97
N PRO A 57 -25.93 0.20 -3.87
CA PRO A 57 -24.71 1.00 -3.91
C PRO A 57 -23.69 0.06 -4.51
N ALA A 58 -23.12 0.45 -5.65
CA ALA A 58 -22.07 -0.33 -6.29
C ALA A 58 -20.91 -0.35 -5.29
N VAL A 59 -20.92 -1.32 -4.38
CA VAL A 59 -19.80 -1.55 -3.46
C VAL A 59 -18.66 -2.01 -4.35
N ARG A 60 -17.76 -1.08 -4.63
CA ARG A 60 -16.53 -1.38 -5.33
C ARG A 60 -15.53 -1.81 -4.26
N GLU A 61 -15.21 -3.08 -4.21
CA GLU A 61 -14.10 -3.57 -3.41
C GLU A 61 -12.80 -3.27 -4.15
N TYR A 62 -11.94 -2.51 -3.50
CA TYR A 62 -10.58 -2.29 -3.96
C TYR A 62 -9.64 -3.05 -3.03
N SER A 63 -8.85 -3.95 -3.60
CA SER A 63 -7.74 -4.56 -2.87
C SER A 63 -6.67 -3.49 -2.66
N GLY A 64 -6.39 -3.18 -1.40
CA GLY A 64 -5.36 -2.25 -1.00
C GLY A 64 -4.38 -2.90 -0.03
N LYS A 65 -3.11 -2.54 -0.11
CA LYS A 65 -2.11 -2.89 0.88
C LYS A 65 -1.91 -1.69 1.80
N VAL A 66 -2.17 -1.86 3.09
CA VAL A 66 -1.82 -0.84 4.09
C VAL A 66 -0.31 -0.90 4.29
N THR A 67 0.36 0.21 4.06
CA THR A 67 1.79 0.40 4.34
C THR A 67 1.94 1.54 5.33
N ALA A 68 2.84 1.39 6.30
CA ALA A 68 3.15 2.48 7.21
C ALA A 68 3.67 3.69 6.40
N LYS A 69 3.22 4.88 6.78
CA LYS A 69 3.58 6.13 6.11
C LYS A 69 5.07 6.42 6.25
N ASP A 70 5.62 6.19 7.45
CA ASP A 70 6.98 6.52 7.79
C ASP A 70 7.75 5.24 8.17
N THR A 71 8.55 4.74 7.22
CA THR A 71 9.52 3.68 7.45
C THR A 71 10.91 4.29 7.38
N VAL A 72 11.69 4.18 8.44
CA VAL A 72 13.07 4.67 8.52
C VAL A 72 14.01 3.48 8.66
N VAL A 73 15.04 3.45 7.84
CA VAL A 73 16.11 2.47 7.97
C VAL A 73 17.22 3.08 8.84
N MET A 74 17.52 2.40 9.92
CA MET A 74 18.54 2.81 10.88
C MET A 74 19.90 2.16 10.52
N ALA A 75 20.97 2.92 10.72
CA ALA A 75 22.34 2.51 10.43
C ALA A 75 23.30 3.10 11.45
N PHE A 76 24.39 2.40 11.73
CA PHE A 76 25.49 2.98 12.51
C PHE A 76 26.23 4.04 11.70
N GLN A 77 26.72 5.09 12.36
CA GLN A 77 27.56 6.11 11.72
C GLN A 77 29.04 5.69 11.66
N VAL A 78 29.41 4.66 12.40
CA VAL A 78 30.76 4.11 12.51
C VAL A 78 30.75 2.62 12.16
N GLU A 79 31.91 2.07 11.81
CA GLU A 79 32.10 0.65 11.48
C GLU A 79 32.43 -0.17 12.72
N GLY A 80 32.16 -1.48 12.70
CA GLY A 80 32.55 -2.36 13.80
C GLY A 80 31.84 -3.70 13.78
N GLN A 81 32.13 -4.54 14.76
CA GLN A 81 31.44 -5.80 14.97
C GLN A 81 30.25 -5.58 15.91
N ILE A 82 29.09 -6.10 15.53
CA ILE A 82 27.89 -6.13 16.40
C ILE A 82 28.17 -7.13 17.51
N ILE A 83 28.11 -6.68 18.75
CA ILE A 83 28.24 -7.55 19.94
C ILE A 83 26.88 -7.85 20.59
N GLU A 84 25.89 -6.99 20.34
CA GLU A 84 24.56 -7.14 20.88
C GLU A 84 23.54 -6.65 19.85
N PHE A 85 22.58 -7.52 19.50
CA PHE A 85 21.45 -7.21 18.63
C PHE A 85 20.19 -7.69 19.34
N SER A 86 19.44 -6.76 19.95
CA SER A 86 18.43 -7.07 20.97
C SER A 86 17.00 -7.08 20.45
N VAL A 87 16.78 -6.93 19.12
CA VAL A 87 15.43 -6.73 18.57
C VAL A 87 15.06 -7.77 17.51
N LEU A 88 13.78 -8.12 17.47
CA LEU A 88 13.21 -9.04 16.50
C LEU A 88 12.21 -8.32 15.58
N LYS A 89 12.05 -8.86 14.38
CA LYS A 89 11.04 -8.36 13.43
C LYS A 89 9.62 -8.46 14.04
N GLY A 90 8.86 -7.38 13.99
CA GLY A 90 7.52 -7.26 14.56
C GLY A 90 7.48 -6.84 16.04
N GLU A 91 8.64 -6.63 16.67
CA GLU A 91 8.73 -6.20 18.05
C GLU A 91 8.46 -4.71 18.20
N GLU A 92 7.77 -4.31 19.25
CA GLU A 92 7.53 -2.92 19.62
C GLU A 92 8.70 -2.41 20.48
N VAL A 93 9.26 -1.27 20.08
CA VAL A 93 10.34 -0.59 20.79
C VAL A 93 9.94 0.83 21.14
N LYS A 94 10.38 1.30 22.28
CA LYS A 94 10.18 2.67 22.75
C LYS A 94 11.33 3.57 22.37
N LYS A 95 11.07 4.87 22.37
CA LYS A 95 12.13 5.88 22.21
C LYS A 95 13.23 5.67 23.23
N GLY A 96 14.46 5.53 22.75
CA GLY A 96 15.67 5.33 23.57
C GLY A 96 16.05 3.87 23.80
N ASP A 97 15.20 2.90 23.45
CA ASP A 97 15.52 1.47 23.58
C ASP A 97 16.71 1.09 22.72
N LEU A 98 17.53 0.19 23.24
CA LEU A 98 18.72 -0.34 22.56
C LEU A 98 18.29 -1.27 21.42
N LEU A 99 18.66 -0.95 20.19
CA LEU A 99 18.41 -1.78 19.02
C LEU A 99 19.60 -2.69 18.73
N ALA A 100 20.80 -2.10 18.72
CA ALA A 100 22.06 -2.81 18.48
C ALA A 100 23.23 -2.07 19.13
N LYS A 101 24.31 -2.81 19.41
CA LYS A 101 25.55 -2.26 19.97
C LYS A 101 26.76 -2.86 19.24
N LEU A 102 27.70 -2.00 18.87
CA LEU A 102 29.01 -2.39 18.34
C LEU A 102 30.02 -2.64 19.46
N ASP A 103 31.13 -3.30 19.14
CA ASP A 103 32.29 -3.37 20.02
C ASP A 103 32.88 -1.97 20.20
N GLU A 104 32.72 -1.44 21.40
CA GLU A 104 33.12 -0.06 21.74
C GLU A 104 34.59 0.07 22.21
N ARG A 105 35.33 -1.03 22.39
CA ARG A 105 36.62 -1.02 23.07
C ARG A 105 37.65 -0.05 22.41
N ASP A 106 37.73 -0.08 21.09
CA ASP A 106 38.66 0.81 20.38
C ASP A 106 38.19 2.26 20.41
N TYR A 107 36.93 2.51 20.33
CA TYR A 107 36.34 3.85 20.43
C TYR A 107 36.51 4.45 21.82
N LYS A 108 36.32 3.65 22.86
CA LYS A 108 36.56 4.03 24.26
C LYS A 108 38.02 4.37 24.48
N ASN A 109 38.96 3.56 23.99
CA ASN A 109 40.41 3.82 24.09
C ASN A 109 40.77 5.16 23.40
N ARG A 110 40.21 5.44 22.23
CA ARG A 110 40.43 6.71 21.51
C ARG A 110 39.84 7.88 22.28
N HIS A 111 38.63 7.73 22.83
CA HIS A 111 38.01 8.75 23.67
C HIS A 111 38.89 9.04 24.92
N ASP A 112 39.33 8.01 25.62
CA ASP A 112 40.15 8.17 26.82
C ASP A 112 41.52 8.83 26.53
N ALA A 113 42.14 8.52 25.38
CA ALA A 113 43.35 9.21 24.92
C ALA A 113 43.09 10.70 24.59
N ALA A 114 42.03 11.01 23.87
CA ALA A 114 41.62 12.39 23.55
C ALA A 114 41.29 13.19 24.82
N LYS A 115 40.63 12.56 25.81
CA LYS A 115 40.36 13.15 27.11
C LYS A 115 41.61 13.48 27.89
N ALA A 116 42.60 12.58 27.90
CA ALA A 116 43.89 12.84 28.55
C ALA A 116 44.63 14.03 27.91
N GLU A 117 44.60 14.17 26.58
CA GLU A 117 45.18 15.32 25.85
C GLU A 117 44.41 16.63 26.20
N PHE A 118 43.08 16.58 26.22
CA PHE A 118 42.26 17.71 26.65
C PHE A 118 42.57 18.15 28.07
N ASP A 119 42.63 17.23 29.04
CA ASP A 119 42.93 17.54 30.44
C ASP A 119 44.36 18.14 30.56
N GLN A 120 45.35 17.64 29.80
CA GLN A 120 46.69 18.17 29.75
C GLN A 120 46.75 19.61 29.19
N THR A 121 46.11 19.84 28.03
CA THR A 121 46.09 21.16 27.39
C THR A 121 45.30 22.18 28.19
N LYS A 122 44.23 21.80 28.84
CA LYS A 122 43.47 22.63 29.80
C LYS A 122 44.33 23.09 30.94
N ALA A 123 45.02 22.15 31.59
CA ALA A 123 45.92 22.48 32.68
C ALA A 123 47.11 23.37 32.25
N GLN A 124 47.60 23.21 31.03
CA GLN A 124 48.64 24.07 30.42
C GLN A 124 48.10 25.49 30.20
N LEU A 125 46.91 25.62 29.62
CA LEU A 125 46.24 26.89 29.38
C LEU A 125 46.07 27.66 30.68
N GLU A 126 45.54 27.01 31.73
CA GLU A 126 45.36 27.62 33.07
C GLU A 126 46.67 28.12 33.65
N ARG A 127 47.77 27.35 33.49
CA ARG A 127 49.10 27.79 33.96
C ARG A 127 49.60 29.03 33.20
N VAL A 128 49.44 29.02 31.85
CA VAL A 128 49.86 30.13 30.99
C VAL A 128 49.04 31.39 31.28
N GLN A 129 47.73 31.24 31.50
CA GLN A 129 46.87 32.36 31.87
C GLN A 129 47.37 33.06 33.17
N LYS A 130 47.63 32.28 34.21
CA LYS A 130 48.18 32.83 35.47
C LYS A 130 49.57 33.45 35.28
N ALA A 131 50.41 32.88 34.43
CA ALA A 131 51.74 33.43 34.12
C ALA A 131 51.70 34.74 33.33
N VAL A 132 50.71 34.91 32.45
CA VAL A 132 50.48 36.18 31.72
C VAL A 132 50.07 37.29 32.69
N GLU A 133 49.17 36.97 33.63
CA GLU A 133 48.71 37.95 34.65
C GLU A 133 49.90 38.48 35.52
N SER A 134 50.90 37.60 35.76
CA SER A 134 52.11 38.00 36.47
C SER A 134 53.20 38.63 35.59
N GLY A 135 52.95 38.73 34.27
CA GLY A 135 53.92 39.25 33.29
C GLY A 135 55.08 38.30 32.97
N ALA A 136 55.02 37.00 33.35
CA ALA A 136 56.08 36.03 33.20
C ALA A 136 56.14 35.41 31.80
N VAL A 137 55.05 35.47 30.98
CA VAL A 137 54.97 34.91 29.63
C VAL A 137 54.30 35.91 28.68
N SER A 138 54.51 35.72 27.39
CA SER A 138 54.00 36.60 26.34
C SER A 138 52.52 36.32 26.02
N LYS A 139 51.82 37.31 25.42
CA LYS A 139 50.46 37.11 24.89
C LYS A 139 50.42 36.07 23.77
N THR A 140 51.51 35.91 23.04
CA THR A 140 51.66 34.89 21.99
C THR A 140 51.63 33.49 22.58
N ASP A 141 52.25 33.28 23.75
CA ASP A 141 52.23 31.98 24.43
C ASP A 141 50.82 31.64 24.91
N LEU A 142 50.05 32.64 25.37
CA LEU A 142 48.65 32.46 25.71
C LEU A 142 47.81 32.06 24.48
N THR A 143 48.00 32.73 23.35
CA THR A 143 47.27 32.41 22.11
C THR A 143 47.62 30.99 21.63
N ASN A 144 48.88 30.57 21.74
CA ASN A 144 49.31 29.21 21.38
C ASN A 144 48.69 28.15 22.32
N ALA A 145 48.69 28.41 23.62
CA ALA A 145 48.03 27.51 24.59
C ALA A 145 46.53 27.41 24.38
N GLN A 146 45.89 28.53 24.08
CA GLN A 146 44.46 28.58 23.72
C GLN A 146 44.13 27.72 22.49
N ALA A 147 44.89 27.91 21.41
CA ALA A 147 44.72 27.14 20.17
C ALA A 147 44.98 25.64 20.36
N ALA A 148 45.93 25.27 21.24
CA ALA A 148 46.18 23.87 21.59
C ALA A 148 45.01 23.25 22.36
N PHE A 149 44.46 23.99 23.33
CA PHE A 149 43.29 23.57 24.09
C PHE A 149 42.05 23.39 23.17
N GLU A 150 41.74 24.38 22.34
CA GLU A 150 40.60 24.32 21.41
C GLU A 150 40.69 23.12 20.44
N ARG A 151 41.91 22.79 20.00
CA ARG A 151 42.15 21.62 19.17
C ARG A 151 41.91 20.31 19.92
N ALA A 152 42.37 20.22 21.17
CA ALA A 152 42.17 19.04 22.01
C ALA A 152 40.68 18.87 22.39
N GLU A 153 39.98 19.96 22.63
CA GLU A 153 38.53 19.96 22.89
C GLU A 153 37.75 19.42 21.68
N ALA A 154 38.05 19.91 20.49
CA ALA A 154 37.43 19.40 19.24
C ALA A 154 37.74 17.91 19.00
N ASN A 155 38.99 17.47 19.29
CA ASN A 155 39.32 16.06 19.15
C ASN A 155 38.56 15.17 20.16
N LEU A 156 38.39 15.64 21.40
CA LEU A 156 37.60 14.93 22.40
C LEU A 156 36.12 14.81 21.98
N GLU A 157 35.54 15.90 21.46
CA GLU A 157 34.15 15.89 20.97
C GLU A 157 33.95 14.88 19.82
N ILE A 158 34.90 14.82 18.86
CA ILE A 158 34.88 13.85 17.76
C ILE A 158 34.98 12.43 18.30
N ALA A 159 35.88 12.16 19.26
CA ALA A 159 36.05 10.83 19.84
C ALA A 159 34.83 10.41 20.68
N GLN A 160 34.24 11.35 21.44
CA GLN A 160 32.99 11.09 22.19
C GLN A 160 31.87 10.75 21.26
N LYS A 161 31.68 11.55 20.18
CA LYS A 161 30.62 11.27 19.20
C LYS A 161 30.79 9.90 18.55
N ALA A 162 32.00 9.53 18.19
CA ALA A 162 32.30 8.22 17.58
C ALA A 162 32.01 7.08 18.57
N LEU A 163 32.24 7.27 19.86
CA LEU A 163 31.86 6.32 20.92
C LEU A 163 30.35 6.23 21.07
N ASP A 164 29.65 7.34 21.09
CA ASP A 164 28.18 7.38 21.19
C ASP A 164 27.53 6.70 19.97
N ASP A 165 28.11 6.88 18.78
CA ASP A 165 27.65 6.29 17.52
C ASP A 165 27.85 4.76 17.46
N THR A 166 28.50 4.11 18.44
CA THR A 166 28.58 2.64 18.59
C THR A 166 27.28 2.03 19.13
N ILE A 167 26.37 2.86 19.64
CA ILE A 167 25.11 2.41 20.23
C ILE A 167 23.95 2.91 19.37
N LEU A 168 23.19 1.97 18.80
CA LEU A 168 22.03 2.28 17.98
C LEU A 168 20.77 2.22 18.86
N LYS A 169 20.09 3.36 19.04
CA LYS A 169 18.86 3.48 19.83
C LYS A 169 17.69 3.93 18.97
N SER A 170 16.48 3.53 19.36
CA SER A 170 15.27 4.00 18.68
C SER A 170 15.04 5.50 18.93
N PRO A 171 14.82 6.31 17.88
CA PRO A 171 14.56 7.75 18.01
C PRO A 171 13.12 8.07 18.47
N TYR A 172 12.19 7.15 18.33
CA TYR A 172 10.77 7.28 18.68
C TYR A 172 10.16 5.90 18.97
N ASP A 173 8.91 5.87 19.43
CA ASP A 173 8.16 4.63 19.64
C ASP A 173 7.80 4.02 18.28
N ALA A 174 8.22 2.78 18.03
CA ALA A 174 8.18 2.15 16.71
C ALA A 174 7.95 0.64 16.77
N VAL A 175 7.62 0.05 15.62
CA VAL A 175 7.67 -1.40 15.39
C VAL A 175 8.82 -1.72 14.43
N ILE A 176 9.55 -2.77 14.72
CA ILE A 176 10.62 -3.26 13.86
C ILE A 176 10.01 -3.88 12.60
N SER A 177 10.26 -3.26 11.44
CA SER A 177 9.74 -3.76 10.15
C SER A 177 10.58 -4.87 9.58
N ASP A 178 11.90 -4.70 9.59
CA ASP A 178 12.87 -5.64 9.06
C ASP A 178 14.21 -5.55 9.79
N THR A 179 14.96 -6.67 9.81
CA THR A 179 16.34 -6.74 10.30
C THR A 179 17.23 -7.17 9.14
N PHE A 180 18.35 -6.47 8.93
CA PHE A 180 19.24 -6.69 7.77
C PHE A 180 20.58 -7.32 8.15
N VAL A 181 20.83 -7.54 9.44
CA VAL A 181 22.08 -8.03 9.99
C VAL A 181 21.83 -9.03 11.11
N GLU A 182 22.89 -9.78 11.46
CA GLU A 182 22.88 -10.77 12.54
C GLU A 182 23.89 -10.38 13.63
N ASN A 183 23.74 -11.02 14.80
CA ASN A 183 24.68 -10.88 15.90
C ASN A 183 26.09 -11.32 15.45
N PHE A 184 27.12 -10.65 15.96
CA PHE A 184 28.54 -10.88 15.65
C PHE A 184 28.98 -10.59 14.21
N GLN A 185 28.11 -10.02 13.39
CA GLN A 185 28.44 -9.57 12.05
C GLN A 185 29.27 -8.29 12.08
N ASN A 186 30.26 -8.18 11.19
CA ASN A 186 30.97 -6.92 10.94
C ASN A 186 30.14 -6.05 10.00
N VAL A 187 29.95 -4.78 10.36
CA VAL A 187 29.18 -3.81 9.60
C VAL A 187 30.01 -2.59 9.26
N GLN A 188 29.70 -1.97 8.14
CA GLN A 188 30.32 -0.72 7.71
C GLN A 188 29.49 0.49 8.16
N ALA A 189 30.11 1.66 8.21
CA ALA A 189 29.39 2.90 8.45
C ALA A 189 28.30 3.09 7.39
N LYS A 190 27.09 3.51 7.83
CA LYS A 190 25.88 3.74 7.03
C LYS A 190 25.30 2.48 6.35
N GLN A 191 25.75 1.28 6.75
CA GLN A 191 25.11 0.03 6.34
C GLN A 191 23.74 -0.11 7.03
N ASN A 192 22.73 -0.55 6.29
CA ASN A 192 21.37 -0.79 6.81
C ASN A 192 21.40 -1.87 7.89
N ILE A 193 20.89 -1.59 9.08
CA ILE A 193 20.86 -2.49 10.23
C ILE A 193 19.44 -2.95 10.52
N VAL A 194 18.52 -2.01 10.72
CA VAL A 194 17.15 -2.29 11.11
C VAL A 194 16.19 -1.27 10.48
N GLY A 195 15.04 -1.76 10.00
CA GLY A 195 13.93 -0.90 9.57
C GLY A 195 12.98 -0.68 10.73
N VAL A 196 12.61 0.57 11.00
CA VAL A 196 11.64 0.95 12.03
C VAL A 196 10.46 1.68 11.41
N GLN A 197 9.25 1.39 11.88
CA GLN A 197 8.01 2.02 11.43
C GLN A 197 7.35 2.73 12.59
N ASN A 198 6.97 3.98 12.38
CA ASN A 198 6.26 4.75 13.39
C ASN A 198 4.82 4.24 13.54
N ILE A 199 4.43 3.85 14.76
CA ILE A 199 3.09 3.33 15.08
C ILE A 199 2.04 4.46 15.09
N GLN A 200 2.44 5.69 15.36
CA GLN A 200 1.52 6.83 15.54
C GLN A 200 1.04 7.45 14.21
N SER A 201 1.52 6.99 13.06
CA SER A 201 1.22 7.56 11.74
C SER A 201 0.57 6.55 10.78
N ILE A 202 -0.42 5.79 11.24
CA ILE A 202 -1.26 4.93 10.38
C ILE A 202 -2.51 5.70 9.95
#